data_21bf707833fa56ad344b629f02228b64
#
_entry.id   21bf707833fa56ad344b629f02228b64
#
_cell.length_a   1.000
_cell.length_b   1.000
_cell.length_c   1.000
_cell.angle_alpha   90.00
_cell.angle_beta   90.00
_cell.angle_gamma   90.00
#
_symmetry.space_group_name_H-M   'P 1'
#
loop_
_entity.id
_entity.type
_entity.pdbx_description
1 polymer ?
#
loop_
_entity_poly.entity_id
_entity_poly.type
_entity_poly.pdbx_seq_one_letter_code
_entity_poly.pdbx_strand_id
1 'polypeptide(L)'
;AAEGDPTEAPSTGESYTVGIIQQMQHVALDSATEGFRDALTDLLGDQVEFQYQNASGDTANCSTIAGSFVASSVDLIMANGTTALQAAVAATGDIPILGTSITEYGVALGIDGFSGTTGINVSGTSDLAPLDQQAAMIQEWFPEAQTVGLLYCSAEPNSQYQVDTVQSYLEAAGITCTQYSFSDSNDLSAVATTACSSSDVVYIPTDNTCANNAELIGNISLDTGTPIIAGEEGICSGCGVATLTISYYDIGYATGEM
;
A
#
# COMPACT_ATOMS: atom_id res chain seq x y z
N ALA A 1 22.24 -13.86 53.97
CA ALA A 1 21.44 -13.88 52.77
C ALA A 1 21.93 -12.71 51.91
N ALA A 2 22.63 -13.04 50.82
CA ALA A 2 23.05 -12.08 49.80
C ALA A 2 21.97 -12.07 48.71
N GLU A 3 21.31 -10.94 48.55
CA GLU A 3 20.43 -10.68 47.39
C GLU A 3 21.32 -10.60 46.16
N GLY A 4 21.09 -11.47 45.19
CA GLY A 4 21.70 -11.41 43.87
C GLY A 4 21.05 -10.32 43.06
N ASP A 5 21.84 -9.36 42.64
CA ASP A 5 21.52 -8.34 41.67
C ASP A 5 21.07 -9.00 40.34
N PRO A 6 19.98 -8.56 39.67
CA PRO A 6 19.64 -9.10 38.38
C PRO A 6 20.74 -8.75 37.38
N THR A 7 21.36 -9.75 36.83
CA THR A 7 22.41 -9.64 35.84
C THR A 7 21.80 -8.97 34.61
N GLU A 8 22.15 -7.71 34.37
CA GLU A 8 21.96 -7.01 33.10
C GLU A 8 22.55 -7.89 31.98
N ALA A 9 21.76 -8.25 31.00
CA ALA A 9 22.26 -8.94 29.82
C ALA A 9 23.31 -8.04 29.14
N PRO A 10 24.46 -8.59 28.70
CA PRO A 10 25.47 -7.78 28.05
C PRO A 10 24.86 -7.19 26.76
N SER A 11 24.76 -5.88 26.73
CA SER A 11 24.49 -5.17 25.46
C SER A 11 25.68 -5.47 24.55
N THR A 12 25.50 -6.40 23.60
CA THR A 12 26.42 -6.49 22.46
C THR A 12 26.25 -5.18 21.72
N GLY A 13 27.32 -4.39 21.61
CA GLY A 13 27.29 -3.04 21.04
C GLY A 13 27.13 -3.04 19.52
N GLU A 14 26.30 -3.90 18.97
CA GLU A 14 25.89 -3.91 17.56
C GLU A 14 24.71 -2.97 17.40
N SER A 15 24.83 -2.01 16.49
CA SER A 15 23.75 -1.14 16.06
C SER A 15 23.40 -1.48 14.61
N TYR A 16 22.12 -1.46 14.31
CA TYR A 16 21.59 -1.75 12.98
C TYR A 16 21.07 -0.47 12.33
N THR A 17 21.35 -0.30 11.06
CA THR A 17 20.83 0.81 10.25
C THR A 17 19.78 0.29 9.29
N VAL A 18 18.56 0.80 9.41
CA VAL A 18 17.42 0.41 8.58
C VAL A 18 17.04 1.55 7.65
N GLY A 19 17.16 1.32 6.35
CA GLY A 19 16.68 2.25 5.32
C GLY A 19 15.19 2.06 5.08
N ILE A 20 14.41 3.13 5.16
CA ILE A 20 12.97 3.12 4.88
C ILE A 20 12.69 3.93 3.63
N ILE A 21 12.18 3.27 2.58
CA ILE A 21 11.66 3.92 1.36
C ILE A 21 10.16 3.94 1.47
N GLN A 22 9.56 5.10 1.69
CA GLN A 22 8.12 5.28 1.57
C GLN A 22 7.78 5.82 0.19
N GLN A 23 6.93 5.13 -0.56
CA GLN A 23 6.58 5.49 -1.94
C GLN A 23 5.97 6.89 -2.03
N MET A 24 5.02 7.19 -1.14
CA MET A 24 4.25 8.44 -1.12
C MET A 24 3.80 8.75 0.31
N GLN A 25 3.41 9.97 0.60
CA GLN A 25 2.87 10.35 1.89
C GLN A 25 1.34 10.37 1.85
N HIS A 26 0.72 9.46 2.57
CA HIS A 26 -0.71 9.44 2.89
C HIS A 26 -0.95 8.53 4.09
N VAL A 27 -2.16 8.61 4.67
CA VAL A 27 -2.52 7.99 5.95
C VAL A 27 -2.10 6.53 6.06
N ALA A 28 -2.39 5.70 5.06
CA ALA A 28 -2.09 4.27 5.11
C ALA A 28 -0.58 3.99 5.15
N LEU A 29 0.22 4.59 4.24
CA LEU A 29 1.67 4.37 4.22
C LEU A 29 2.36 4.98 5.45
N ASP A 30 1.88 6.13 5.94
CA ASP A 30 2.41 6.73 7.18
C ASP A 30 2.18 5.78 8.37
N SER A 31 0.97 5.20 8.50
CA SER A 31 0.64 4.24 9.56
C SER A 31 1.48 2.95 9.47
N ALA A 32 1.71 2.42 8.26
CA ALA A 32 2.57 1.24 8.08
C ALA A 32 4.03 1.54 8.45
N THR A 33 4.55 2.71 8.10
CA THR A 33 5.89 3.14 8.50
C THR A 33 5.99 3.29 10.02
N GLU A 34 4.97 3.87 10.67
CA GLU A 34 4.92 4.01 12.13
C GLU A 34 4.93 2.64 12.81
N GLY A 35 4.03 1.73 12.42
CA GLY A 35 3.98 0.38 12.99
C GLY A 35 5.30 -0.37 12.84
N PHE A 36 5.95 -0.29 11.67
CA PHE A 36 7.25 -0.92 11.45
C PHE A 36 8.34 -0.37 12.39
N ARG A 37 8.40 0.95 12.56
CA ARG A 37 9.38 1.58 13.44
C ARG A 37 9.13 1.24 14.90
N ASP A 38 7.87 1.22 15.32
CA ASP A 38 7.49 0.87 16.68
C ASP A 38 7.90 -0.58 17.01
N ALA A 39 7.62 -1.54 16.11
CA ALA A 39 8.02 -2.93 16.30
C ALA A 39 9.54 -3.09 16.47
N LEU A 40 10.33 -2.46 15.59
CA LEU A 40 11.80 -2.53 15.71
C LEU A 40 12.32 -1.78 16.93
N THR A 41 11.69 -0.69 17.34
CA THR A 41 12.04 0.03 18.57
C THR A 41 11.73 -0.82 19.81
N ASP A 42 10.59 -1.52 19.82
CA ASP A 42 10.21 -2.42 20.90
C ASP A 42 11.17 -3.63 21.01
N LEU A 43 11.65 -4.14 19.87
CA LEU A 43 12.55 -5.31 19.84
C LEU A 43 14.01 -4.98 20.11
N LEU A 44 14.51 -3.85 19.58
CA LEU A 44 15.93 -3.52 19.54
C LEU A 44 16.30 -2.29 20.38
N GLY A 45 15.31 -1.47 20.78
CA GLY A 45 15.55 -0.25 21.54
C GLY A 45 16.50 0.70 20.82
N ASP A 46 17.53 1.15 21.53
CA ASP A 46 18.55 2.08 21.01
C ASP A 46 19.55 1.44 20.01
N GLN A 47 19.39 0.15 19.71
CA GLN A 47 20.28 -0.57 18.78
C GLN A 47 19.85 -0.40 17.30
N VAL A 48 18.72 0.25 17.02
CA VAL A 48 18.25 0.51 15.65
C VAL A 48 18.27 2.00 15.32
N GLU A 49 18.84 2.33 14.17
CA GLU A 49 18.82 3.67 13.58
C GLU A 49 18.04 3.64 12.26
N PHE A 50 17.10 4.57 12.08
CA PHE A 50 16.26 4.65 10.88
C PHE A 50 16.73 5.76 9.95
N GLN A 51 16.96 5.41 8.68
CA GLN A 51 17.15 6.35 7.57
C GLN A 51 15.86 6.39 6.76
N TYR A 52 14.94 7.30 7.08
CA TYR A 52 13.65 7.45 6.39
C TYR A 52 13.74 8.43 5.23
N GLN A 53 13.24 8.02 4.06
CA GLN A 53 13.08 8.88 2.89
C GLN A 53 11.74 8.62 2.18
N ASN A 54 11.07 9.71 1.79
CA ASN A 54 9.81 9.68 1.05
C ASN A 54 10.08 10.03 -0.42
N ALA A 55 9.64 9.17 -1.33
CA ALA A 55 9.85 9.35 -2.77
C ALA A 55 8.83 10.31 -3.42
N SER A 56 7.82 10.74 -2.68
CA SER A 56 6.77 11.67 -3.16
C SER A 56 6.04 11.21 -4.44
N GLY A 57 5.87 9.89 -4.60
CA GLY A 57 5.21 9.29 -5.75
C GLY A 57 6.06 9.21 -7.03
N ASP A 58 7.32 9.59 -6.96
CA ASP A 58 8.22 9.59 -8.12
C ASP A 58 9.09 8.32 -8.14
N THR A 59 8.98 7.54 -9.22
CA THR A 59 9.73 6.29 -9.42
C THR A 59 11.25 6.51 -9.48
N ALA A 60 11.71 7.64 -10.06
CA ALA A 60 13.13 7.95 -10.11
C ALA A 60 13.68 8.30 -8.73
N ASN A 61 12.86 8.95 -7.88
CA ASN A 61 13.21 9.18 -6.48
C ASN A 61 13.31 7.86 -5.72
N CYS A 62 12.37 6.91 -5.89
CA CYS A 62 12.48 5.57 -5.29
C CYS A 62 13.82 4.92 -5.64
N SER A 63 14.22 4.95 -6.92
CA SER A 63 15.48 4.37 -7.39
C SER A 63 16.70 5.09 -6.80
N THR A 64 16.64 6.42 -6.69
CA THR A 64 17.71 7.22 -6.09
C THR A 64 17.88 6.92 -4.60
N ILE A 65 16.79 6.83 -3.86
CA ILE A 65 16.76 6.49 -2.43
C ILE A 65 17.33 5.09 -2.22
N ALA A 66 16.84 4.08 -2.97
CA ALA A 66 17.34 2.73 -2.90
C ALA A 66 18.85 2.66 -3.14
N GLY A 67 19.35 3.33 -4.19
CA GLY A 67 20.78 3.42 -4.47
C GLY A 67 21.58 4.09 -3.35
N SER A 68 21.02 5.08 -2.65
CA SER A 68 21.67 5.75 -1.52
C SER A 68 21.82 4.81 -0.31
N PHE A 69 20.81 3.98 -0.04
CA PHE A 69 20.85 2.98 1.03
C PHE A 69 21.87 1.87 0.76
N VAL A 70 21.97 1.42 -0.49
CA VAL A 70 23.02 0.49 -0.90
C VAL A 70 24.41 1.12 -0.72
N ALA A 71 24.59 2.37 -1.13
CA ALA A 71 25.88 3.07 -0.99
C ALA A 71 26.27 3.31 0.47
N SER A 72 25.30 3.51 1.36
CA SER A 72 25.52 3.66 2.81
C SER A 72 25.58 2.32 3.57
N SER A 73 25.40 1.19 2.86
CA SER A 73 25.47 -0.16 3.43
C SER A 73 24.54 -0.34 4.62
N VAL A 74 23.26 0.03 4.46
CA VAL A 74 22.25 -0.26 5.49
C VAL A 74 22.09 -1.78 5.68
N ASP A 75 21.73 -2.21 6.87
CA ASP A 75 21.60 -3.63 7.22
C ASP A 75 20.29 -4.24 6.67
N LEU A 76 19.26 -3.41 6.52
CA LEU A 76 17.93 -3.80 6.04
C LEU A 76 17.31 -2.64 5.26
N ILE A 77 16.56 -2.95 4.20
CA ILE A 77 15.69 -1.99 3.53
C ILE A 77 14.23 -2.36 3.78
N MET A 78 13.45 -1.45 4.35
CA MET A 78 12.00 -1.53 4.35
C MET A 78 11.45 -0.74 3.17
N ALA A 79 10.67 -1.42 2.33
CA ALA A 79 10.02 -0.83 1.16
C ALA A 79 8.51 -0.75 1.38
N ASN A 80 8.00 0.46 1.54
CA ASN A 80 6.59 0.75 1.79
C ASN A 80 5.91 1.19 0.48
N GLY A 81 5.17 0.27 -0.12
CA GLY A 81 4.50 0.41 -1.41
C GLY A 81 5.21 -0.29 -2.57
N THR A 82 4.43 -0.63 -3.60
CA THR A 82 4.87 -1.47 -4.74
C THR A 82 6.05 -0.88 -5.50
N THR A 83 6.02 0.41 -5.83
CA THR A 83 7.11 1.07 -6.58
C THR A 83 8.39 1.17 -5.73
N ALA A 84 8.26 1.36 -4.42
CA ALA A 84 9.39 1.34 -3.49
C ALA A 84 10.05 -0.05 -3.44
N LEU A 85 9.24 -1.12 -3.38
CA LEU A 85 9.72 -2.50 -3.43
C LEU A 85 10.47 -2.80 -4.73
N GLN A 86 9.90 -2.44 -5.88
CA GLN A 86 10.52 -2.63 -7.19
C GLN A 86 11.87 -1.92 -7.27
N ALA A 87 11.96 -0.68 -6.76
CA ALA A 87 13.20 0.08 -6.75
C ALA A 87 14.27 -0.55 -5.83
N ALA A 88 13.88 -1.02 -4.65
CA ALA A 88 14.79 -1.69 -3.71
C ALA A 88 15.35 -2.99 -4.31
N VAL A 89 14.50 -3.82 -4.92
CA VAL A 89 14.91 -5.08 -5.59
C VAL A 89 15.84 -4.82 -6.77
N ALA A 90 15.57 -3.77 -7.55
CA ALA A 90 16.45 -3.40 -8.66
C ALA A 90 17.83 -2.88 -8.20
N ALA A 91 17.93 -2.34 -6.98
CA ALA A 91 19.15 -1.77 -6.45
C ALA A 91 20.08 -2.80 -5.79
N THR A 92 19.56 -3.86 -5.19
CA THR A 92 20.38 -4.84 -4.45
C THR A 92 19.78 -6.25 -4.45
N GLY A 93 20.65 -7.24 -4.60
CA GLY A 93 20.33 -8.66 -4.35
C GLY A 93 20.91 -9.19 -3.03
N ASP A 94 21.65 -8.34 -2.28
CA ASP A 94 22.41 -8.76 -1.09
C ASP A 94 21.81 -8.26 0.22
N ILE A 95 21.35 -6.98 0.25
CA ILE A 95 20.71 -6.42 1.43
C ILE A 95 19.31 -7.01 1.57
N PRO A 96 18.91 -7.55 2.73
CA PRO A 96 17.55 -8.01 2.96
C PRO A 96 16.53 -6.87 2.74
N ILE A 97 15.40 -7.21 2.13
CA ILE A 97 14.31 -6.27 1.86
C ILE A 97 13.03 -6.79 2.51
N LEU A 98 12.39 -5.97 3.33
CA LEU A 98 11.05 -6.21 3.84
C LEU A 98 10.06 -5.27 3.14
N GLY A 99 9.07 -5.87 2.45
CA GLY A 99 7.97 -5.12 1.86
C GLY A 99 6.81 -4.97 2.85
N THR A 100 6.20 -3.80 2.88
CA THR A 100 4.89 -3.58 3.52
C THR A 100 4.00 -2.76 2.60
N SER A 101 2.69 -2.84 2.77
CA SER A 101 1.73 -2.22 1.85
C SER A 101 1.93 -2.71 0.40
N ILE A 102 2.16 -4.01 0.26
CA ILE A 102 2.31 -4.70 -1.02
C ILE A 102 1.09 -5.58 -1.25
N THR A 103 0.30 -5.24 -2.24
CA THR A 103 -0.97 -5.94 -2.50
C THR A 103 -0.73 -7.39 -2.91
N GLU A 104 0.13 -7.63 -3.91
CA GLU A 104 0.44 -8.97 -4.43
C GLU A 104 1.89 -9.01 -4.91
N TYR A 105 2.72 -9.84 -4.28
CA TYR A 105 4.16 -9.90 -4.56
C TYR A 105 4.50 -10.46 -5.94
N GLY A 106 3.69 -11.38 -6.47
CA GLY A 106 3.87 -11.90 -7.83
C GLY A 106 3.72 -10.81 -8.88
N VAL A 107 2.68 -9.97 -8.74
CA VAL A 107 2.44 -8.79 -9.59
C VAL A 107 3.54 -7.76 -9.41
N ALA A 108 3.87 -7.42 -8.16
CA ALA A 108 4.89 -6.42 -7.83
C ALA A 108 6.26 -6.77 -8.40
N LEU A 109 6.64 -8.05 -8.39
CA LEU A 109 7.97 -8.54 -8.77
C LEU A 109 8.00 -9.25 -10.13
N GLY A 110 6.86 -9.37 -10.82
CA GLY A 110 6.75 -10.07 -12.09
C GLY A 110 7.03 -11.58 -11.99
N ILE A 111 6.60 -12.21 -10.89
CA ILE A 111 6.81 -13.66 -10.65
C ILE A 111 5.57 -14.41 -11.10
N ASP A 112 5.66 -15.10 -12.24
CA ASP A 112 4.60 -15.94 -12.75
C ASP A 112 4.31 -17.12 -11.81
N GLY A 113 3.03 -17.34 -11.49
CA GLY A 113 2.60 -18.44 -10.62
C GLY A 113 3.09 -18.31 -9.18
N PHE A 114 3.22 -17.10 -8.67
CA PHE A 114 3.63 -16.83 -7.29
C PHE A 114 2.83 -17.68 -6.28
N SER A 115 3.52 -18.33 -5.39
CA SER A 115 2.97 -19.28 -4.41
C SER A 115 3.36 -18.97 -2.96
N GLY A 116 3.64 -17.68 -2.66
CA GLY A 116 3.98 -17.22 -1.32
C GLY A 116 5.49 -17.18 -1.01
N THR A 117 6.35 -17.46 -2.03
CA THR A 117 7.81 -17.36 -1.88
C THR A 117 8.40 -16.61 -3.04
N THR A 118 9.17 -15.56 -2.76
CA THR A 118 9.78 -14.73 -3.80
C THR A 118 11.03 -15.36 -4.42
N GLY A 119 11.75 -16.18 -3.67
CA GLY A 119 12.99 -16.85 -4.11
C GLY A 119 14.21 -15.92 -4.21
N ILE A 120 14.08 -14.67 -3.73
CA ILE A 120 15.14 -13.66 -3.68
C ILE A 120 15.23 -13.05 -2.26
N ASN A 121 16.04 -12.02 -2.07
CA ASN A 121 16.27 -11.33 -0.80
C ASN A 121 15.07 -10.48 -0.31
N VAL A 122 13.85 -10.89 -0.59
CA VAL A 122 12.60 -10.19 -0.24
C VAL A 122 11.69 -11.05 0.60
N SER A 123 11.19 -10.49 1.70
CA SER A 123 10.06 -10.98 2.48
C SER A 123 9.13 -9.80 2.82
N GLY A 124 8.08 -10.02 3.59
CA GLY A 124 7.21 -8.93 4.06
C GLY A 124 5.75 -9.33 4.22
N THR A 125 4.91 -8.34 4.43
CA THR A 125 3.45 -8.48 4.60
C THR A 125 2.70 -8.04 3.36
N SER A 126 1.44 -8.52 3.21
CA SER A 126 0.53 -8.12 2.13
C SER A 126 -0.61 -7.27 2.68
N ASP A 127 -1.00 -6.26 1.92
CA ASP A 127 -2.19 -5.43 2.21
C ASP A 127 -3.42 -5.84 1.37
N LEU A 128 -3.38 -7.02 0.74
CA LEU A 128 -4.50 -7.49 -0.07
C LEU A 128 -5.75 -7.66 0.77
N ALA A 129 -6.67 -6.71 0.64
CA ALA A 129 -7.98 -6.78 1.26
C ALA A 129 -8.85 -7.87 0.61
N PRO A 130 -9.93 -8.34 1.25
CA PRO A 130 -10.83 -9.36 0.70
C PRO A 130 -11.68 -8.78 -0.44
N LEU A 131 -11.16 -8.80 -1.66
CA LEU A 131 -11.75 -8.16 -2.85
C LEU A 131 -13.13 -8.74 -3.22
N ASP A 132 -13.35 -10.02 -2.97
CA ASP A 132 -14.66 -10.67 -3.12
C ASP A 132 -15.71 -10.07 -2.18
N GLN A 133 -15.31 -9.76 -0.94
CA GLN A 133 -16.18 -9.14 0.04
C GLN A 133 -16.38 -7.63 -0.22
N GLN A 134 -15.39 -6.95 -0.76
CA GLN A 134 -15.56 -5.56 -1.23
C GLN A 134 -16.57 -5.49 -2.39
N ALA A 135 -16.50 -6.43 -3.34
CA ALA A 135 -17.48 -6.54 -4.41
C ALA A 135 -18.90 -6.87 -3.87
N ALA A 136 -18.98 -7.79 -2.90
CA ALA A 136 -20.24 -8.12 -2.24
C ALA A 136 -20.85 -6.94 -1.46
N MET A 137 -20.00 -6.13 -0.80
CA MET A 137 -20.42 -4.91 -0.09
C MET A 137 -21.05 -3.89 -1.04
N ILE A 138 -20.51 -3.72 -2.27
CA ILE A 138 -21.13 -2.85 -3.29
C ILE A 138 -22.55 -3.31 -3.60
N GLN A 139 -22.76 -4.63 -3.79
CA GLN A 139 -24.07 -5.20 -4.09
C GLN A 139 -25.06 -5.06 -2.91
N GLU A 140 -24.58 -5.24 -1.70
CA GLU A 140 -25.41 -5.15 -0.48
C GLU A 140 -25.85 -3.70 -0.22
N TRP A 141 -24.97 -2.74 -0.36
CA TRP A 141 -25.23 -1.34 -0.04
C TRP A 141 -25.96 -0.60 -1.17
N PHE A 142 -25.74 -1.03 -2.41
CA PHE A 142 -26.33 -0.44 -3.62
C PHE A 142 -27.03 -1.49 -4.49
N PRO A 143 -28.08 -2.15 -3.97
CA PRO A 143 -28.73 -3.26 -4.67
C PRO A 143 -29.39 -2.89 -6.00
N GLU A 144 -29.65 -1.59 -6.24
CA GLU A 144 -30.21 -1.09 -7.48
C GLU A 144 -29.13 -0.64 -8.50
N ALA A 145 -27.86 -0.64 -8.12
CA ALA A 145 -26.76 -0.23 -9.01
C ALA A 145 -26.62 -1.22 -10.17
N GLN A 146 -26.58 -0.70 -11.39
CA GLN A 146 -26.40 -1.47 -12.62
C GLN A 146 -25.02 -1.24 -13.22
N THR A 147 -24.40 -0.10 -12.88
CA THR A 147 -23.10 0.31 -13.40
C THR A 147 -22.14 0.68 -12.26
N VAL A 148 -20.93 0.11 -12.31
CA VAL A 148 -19.84 0.45 -11.38
C VAL A 148 -18.65 0.99 -12.17
N GLY A 149 -18.22 2.19 -11.84
CA GLY A 149 -16.98 2.78 -12.34
C GLY A 149 -15.79 2.33 -11.48
N LEU A 150 -14.75 1.84 -12.12
CA LEU A 150 -13.52 1.39 -11.45
C LEU A 150 -12.43 2.44 -11.71
N LEU A 151 -12.18 3.32 -10.72
CA LEU A 151 -11.26 4.45 -10.84
C LEU A 151 -9.89 4.08 -10.25
N TYR A 152 -8.82 4.20 -11.05
CA TYR A 152 -7.48 3.82 -10.60
C TYR A 152 -6.36 4.46 -11.44
N CYS A 153 -5.14 4.47 -10.87
CA CYS A 153 -3.91 4.87 -11.56
C CYS A 153 -3.31 3.68 -12.33
N SER A 154 -3.23 3.77 -13.66
CA SER A 154 -2.67 2.72 -14.51
C SER A 154 -1.15 2.54 -14.37
N ALA A 155 -0.47 3.50 -13.75
CA ALA A 155 0.96 3.37 -13.42
C ALA A 155 1.20 2.51 -12.16
N GLU A 156 0.13 2.10 -11.46
CA GLU A 156 0.19 1.28 -10.24
C GLU A 156 -0.30 -0.16 -10.54
N PRO A 157 0.59 -1.14 -10.70
CA PRO A 157 0.19 -2.52 -11.02
C PRO A 157 -0.64 -3.19 -9.92
N ASN A 158 -0.47 -2.79 -8.65
CA ASN A 158 -1.33 -3.20 -7.54
C ASN A 158 -2.79 -2.77 -7.75
N SER A 159 -3.02 -1.57 -8.27
CA SER A 159 -4.37 -1.05 -8.54
C SER A 159 -5.03 -1.80 -9.68
N GLN A 160 -4.31 -2.04 -10.80
CA GLN A 160 -4.81 -2.81 -11.93
C GLN A 160 -5.23 -4.23 -11.50
N TYR A 161 -4.40 -4.93 -10.71
CA TYR A 161 -4.70 -6.27 -10.21
C TYR A 161 -6.01 -6.31 -9.42
N GLN A 162 -6.22 -5.36 -8.51
CA GLN A 162 -7.41 -5.27 -7.69
C GLN A 162 -8.65 -4.95 -8.52
N VAL A 163 -8.53 -3.99 -9.44
CA VAL A 163 -9.63 -3.60 -10.34
C VAL A 163 -10.07 -4.77 -11.21
N ASP A 164 -9.15 -5.50 -11.84
CA ASP A 164 -9.48 -6.65 -12.68
C ASP A 164 -10.19 -7.75 -11.87
N THR A 165 -9.73 -7.94 -10.62
CA THR A 165 -10.32 -8.93 -9.71
C THR A 165 -11.73 -8.53 -9.28
N VAL A 166 -11.93 -7.31 -8.79
CA VAL A 166 -13.25 -6.79 -8.37
C VAL A 166 -14.23 -6.76 -9.55
N GLN A 167 -13.75 -6.33 -10.73
CA GLN A 167 -14.54 -6.36 -11.96
C GLN A 167 -15.10 -7.76 -12.23
N SER A 168 -14.26 -8.78 -12.13
CA SER A 168 -14.68 -10.16 -12.38
C SER A 168 -15.80 -10.63 -11.45
N TYR A 169 -15.75 -10.24 -10.18
CA TYR A 169 -16.82 -10.55 -9.20
C TYR A 169 -18.12 -9.80 -9.49
N LEU A 170 -18.02 -8.50 -9.81
CA LEU A 170 -19.20 -7.67 -10.10
C LEU A 170 -19.89 -8.09 -11.41
N GLU A 171 -19.11 -8.37 -12.47
CA GLU A 171 -19.66 -8.84 -13.74
C GLU A 171 -20.29 -10.24 -13.61
N ALA A 172 -19.71 -11.13 -12.82
CA ALA A 172 -20.32 -12.42 -12.51
C ALA A 172 -21.67 -12.29 -11.77
N ALA A 173 -21.88 -11.19 -11.06
CA ALA A 173 -23.13 -10.83 -10.40
C ALA A 173 -24.11 -10.06 -11.32
N GLY A 174 -23.73 -9.79 -12.59
CA GLY A 174 -24.57 -9.10 -13.57
C GLY A 174 -24.49 -7.58 -13.57
N ILE A 175 -23.51 -7.00 -12.87
CA ILE A 175 -23.25 -5.57 -12.83
C ILE A 175 -22.30 -5.18 -13.99
N THR A 176 -22.61 -4.13 -14.71
CA THR A 176 -21.75 -3.60 -15.77
C THR A 176 -20.62 -2.78 -15.17
N CYS A 177 -19.37 -3.16 -15.47
CA CYS A 177 -18.20 -2.42 -14.99
C CYS A 177 -17.54 -1.63 -16.12
N THR A 178 -17.02 -0.44 -15.79
CA THR A 178 -16.21 0.37 -16.70
C THR A 178 -14.97 0.84 -15.96
N GLN A 179 -13.79 0.52 -16.50
CA GLN A 179 -12.52 0.99 -15.98
C GLN A 179 -12.25 2.43 -16.40
N TYR A 180 -11.95 3.28 -15.43
CA TYR A 180 -11.57 4.68 -15.59
C TYR A 180 -10.15 4.85 -15.08
N SER A 181 -9.17 4.71 -15.96
CA SER A 181 -7.77 4.83 -15.62
C SER A 181 -7.19 6.18 -15.97
N PHE A 182 -6.30 6.67 -15.15
CA PHE A 182 -5.43 7.82 -15.39
C PHE A 182 -3.98 7.40 -15.19
N SER A 183 -3.02 8.13 -15.78
CA SER A 183 -1.60 7.77 -15.68
C SER A 183 -0.86 8.53 -14.56
N ASP A 184 -1.35 9.71 -14.21
CA ASP A 184 -0.82 10.57 -13.16
C ASP A 184 -1.90 11.53 -12.64
N SER A 185 -1.59 12.28 -11.58
CA SER A 185 -2.56 13.17 -10.92
C SER A 185 -3.08 14.32 -11.78
N ASN A 186 -2.45 14.65 -12.92
CA ASN A 186 -2.89 15.74 -13.77
C ASN A 186 -4.22 15.42 -14.47
N ASP A 187 -4.43 14.15 -14.85
CA ASP A 187 -5.65 13.72 -15.53
C ASP A 187 -6.73 13.25 -14.54
N LEU A 188 -6.40 13.03 -13.27
CA LEU A 188 -7.28 12.46 -12.26
C LEU A 188 -8.63 13.18 -12.17
N SER A 189 -8.64 14.51 -12.09
CA SER A 189 -9.88 15.28 -11.94
C SER A 189 -10.87 15.05 -13.07
N ALA A 190 -10.40 15.03 -14.33
CA ALA A 190 -11.23 14.81 -15.49
C ALA A 190 -11.76 13.37 -15.56
N VAL A 191 -10.90 12.40 -15.26
CA VAL A 191 -11.26 10.97 -15.26
C VAL A 191 -12.24 10.66 -14.13
N ALA A 192 -11.99 11.16 -12.90
CA ALA A 192 -12.88 11.00 -11.76
C ALA A 192 -14.26 11.62 -12.01
N THR A 193 -14.31 12.84 -12.63
CA THR A 193 -15.58 13.47 -13.02
C THR A 193 -16.35 12.60 -14.02
N THR A 194 -15.65 12.00 -14.98
CA THR A 194 -16.28 11.11 -15.96
C THR A 194 -16.79 9.83 -15.29
N ALA A 195 -15.99 9.23 -14.44
CA ALA A 195 -16.37 8.02 -13.70
C ALA A 195 -17.61 8.26 -12.85
N CYS A 196 -17.61 9.31 -12.03
CA CYS A 196 -18.75 9.65 -11.16
C CYS A 196 -20.01 10.02 -11.97
N SER A 197 -19.86 10.76 -13.08
CA SER A 197 -21.04 11.16 -13.88
C SER A 197 -21.66 10.03 -14.71
N SER A 198 -20.94 8.91 -14.89
CA SER A 198 -21.35 7.81 -15.77
C SER A 198 -21.61 6.48 -15.04
N SER A 199 -21.55 6.47 -13.73
CA SER A 199 -21.71 5.25 -12.92
C SER A 199 -22.67 5.48 -11.76
N ASP A 200 -23.36 4.41 -11.34
CA ASP A 200 -24.23 4.45 -10.15
C ASP A 200 -23.40 4.44 -8.85
N VAL A 201 -22.25 3.75 -8.88
CA VAL A 201 -21.28 3.68 -7.80
C VAL A 201 -19.88 3.70 -8.40
N VAL A 202 -18.92 4.31 -7.73
CA VAL A 202 -17.49 4.22 -8.08
C VAL A 202 -16.77 3.37 -7.04
N TYR A 203 -15.90 2.46 -7.50
CA TYR A 203 -14.96 1.72 -6.68
C TYR A 203 -13.55 2.25 -6.93
N ILE A 204 -12.80 2.45 -5.84
CA ILE A 204 -11.39 2.83 -5.87
C ILE A 204 -10.61 1.78 -5.07
N PRO A 205 -9.65 1.06 -5.67
CA PRO A 205 -8.82 0.07 -4.96
C PRO A 205 -7.87 0.74 -3.96
N THR A 206 -6.96 -0.02 -3.34
CA THR A 206 -5.79 0.55 -2.64
C THR A 206 -4.85 1.16 -3.67
N ASP A 207 -5.06 2.44 -3.97
CA ASP A 207 -4.37 3.22 -5.00
C ASP A 207 -3.71 4.43 -4.36
N ASN A 208 -2.38 4.49 -4.41
CA ASN A 208 -1.64 5.54 -3.71
C ASN A 208 -1.92 6.93 -4.28
N THR A 209 -2.10 7.04 -5.60
CA THR A 209 -2.39 8.31 -6.24
C THR A 209 -3.80 8.81 -5.90
N CYS A 210 -4.79 7.92 -5.85
CA CYS A 210 -6.13 8.23 -5.36
C CYS A 210 -6.11 8.62 -3.88
N ALA A 211 -5.38 7.89 -3.03
CA ALA A 211 -5.26 8.18 -1.60
C ALA A 211 -4.69 9.58 -1.34
N ASN A 212 -3.64 9.95 -2.08
CA ASN A 212 -3.04 11.29 -1.96
C ASN A 212 -3.94 12.43 -2.48
N ASN A 213 -4.99 12.11 -3.23
CA ASN A 213 -5.94 13.06 -3.83
C ASN A 213 -7.40 12.80 -3.39
N ALA A 214 -7.61 12.10 -2.29
CA ALA A 214 -8.94 11.66 -1.86
C ALA A 214 -9.93 12.82 -1.66
N GLU A 215 -9.49 13.95 -1.11
CA GLU A 215 -10.34 15.15 -0.95
C GLU A 215 -10.81 15.72 -2.30
N LEU A 216 -9.95 15.75 -3.32
CA LEU A 216 -10.33 16.17 -4.68
C LEU A 216 -11.42 15.26 -5.23
N ILE A 217 -11.23 13.95 -5.11
CA ILE A 217 -12.19 12.95 -5.56
C ILE A 217 -13.51 13.07 -4.77
N GLY A 218 -13.43 13.31 -3.46
CA GLY A 218 -14.57 13.52 -2.59
C GLY A 218 -15.43 14.71 -3.00
N ASN A 219 -14.82 15.83 -3.36
CA ASN A 219 -15.54 16.98 -3.87
C ASN A 219 -16.29 16.65 -5.17
N ILE A 220 -15.66 15.90 -6.09
CA ILE A 220 -16.31 15.45 -7.34
C ILE A 220 -17.49 14.51 -7.05
N SER A 221 -17.31 13.55 -6.13
CA SER A 221 -18.36 12.64 -5.68
C SER A 221 -19.57 13.39 -5.11
N LEU A 222 -19.33 14.38 -4.26
CA LEU A 222 -20.40 15.23 -3.69
C LEU A 222 -21.13 16.05 -4.75
N ASP A 223 -20.40 16.63 -5.70
CA ASP A 223 -20.99 17.45 -6.79
C ASP A 223 -21.85 16.61 -7.74
N THR A 224 -21.46 15.35 -7.98
CA THR A 224 -22.22 14.42 -8.85
C THR A 224 -23.28 13.64 -8.10
N GLY A 225 -23.17 13.53 -6.78
CA GLY A 225 -24.02 12.69 -5.94
C GLY A 225 -23.74 11.19 -6.09
N THR A 226 -22.56 10.81 -6.60
CA THR A 226 -22.18 9.40 -6.86
C THR A 226 -21.40 8.85 -5.69
N PRO A 227 -21.88 7.79 -4.99
CA PRO A 227 -21.19 7.21 -3.85
C PRO A 227 -19.91 6.47 -4.29
N ILE A 228 -18.92 6.49 -3.39
CA ILE A 228 -17.63 5.80 -3.60
C ILE A 228 -17.46 4.70 -2.55
N ILE A 229 -17.16 3.49 -2.99
CA ILE A 229 -16.63 2.41 -2.15
C ILE A 229 -15.12 2.39 -2.30
N ALA A 230 -14.43 2.46 -1.16
CA ALA A 230 -12.98 2.60 -1.11
C ALA A 230 -12.30 1.29 -0.71
N GLY A 231 -11.12 1.04 -1.28
CA GLY A 231 -10.29 -0.13 -1.00
C GLY A 231 -9.53 -0.03 0.33
N GLU A 232 -9.35 1.21 0.88
CA GLU A 232 -8.64 1.42 2.13
C GLU A 232 -9.18 2.62 2.91
N GLU A 233 -8.77 2.76 4.18
CA GLU A 233 -9.32 3.70 5.15
C GLU A 233 -9.04 5.17 4.79
N GLY A 234 -7.85 5.50 4.29
CA GLY A 234 -7.47 6.88 3.95
C GLY A 234 -8.30 7.41 2.77
N ILE A 235 -8.49 6.60 1.72
CA ILE A 235 -9.40 6.93 0.61
C ILE A 235 -10.84 7.06 1.13
N CYS A 236 -11.27 6.13 1.99
CA CYS A 236 -12.62 6.16 2.55
C CYS A 236 -12.88 7.43 3.34
N SER A 237 -11.95 7.83 4.21
CA SER A 237 -12.10 9.03 5.03
C SER A 237 -12.13 10.33 4.21
N GLY A 238 -11.47 10.34 3.04
CA GLY A 238 -11.43 11.50 2.14
C GLY A 238 -12.58 11.56 1.14
N CYS A 239 -13.08 10.42 0.66
CA CYS A 239 -14.08 10.41 -0.42
C CYS A 239 -15.07 9.24 -0.39
N GLY A 240 -14.87 8.22 0.43
CA GLY A 240 -15.70 7.03 0.43
C GLY A 240 -16.88 7.08 1.38
N VAL A 241 -17.90 6.28 1.11
CA VAL A 241 -19.03 6.06 2.03
C VAL A 241 -18.82 4.81 2.89
N ALA A 242 -18.01 3.85 2.41
CA ALA A 242 -17.64 2.65 3.13
C ALA A 242 -16.34 2.05 2.59
N THR A 243 -15.69 1.25 3.44
CA THR A 243 -14.54 0.42 3.09
C THR A 243 -14.57 -0.89 3.88
N LEU A 244 -13.98 -1.92 3.32
CA LEU A 244 -13.63 -3.14 4.02
C LEU A 244 -12.13 -3.36 3.81
N THR A 245 -11.33 -3.04 4.82
CA THR A 245 -9.89 -2.94 4.72
C THR A 245 -9.19 -3.59 5.90
N ILE A 246 -7.88 -3.47 5.94
CA ILE A 246 -6.99 -3.94 6.99
C ILE A 246 -6.39 -2.75 7.75
N SER A 247 -5.75 -3.02 8.89
CA SER A 247 -4.98 -2.02 9.64
C SER A 247 -3.58 -1.90 9.05
N TYR A 248 -3.24 -0.75 8.47
CA TYR A 248 -1.90 -0.50 7.94
C TYR A 248 -0.84 -0.40 9.04
N TYR A 249 -1.20 0.09 10.22
CA TYR A 249 -0.31 0.05 11.38
C TYR A 249 0.07 -1.40 11.72
N ASP A 250 -0.93 -2.30 11.81
CA ASP A 250 -0.69 -3.70 12.20
C ASP A 250 0.16 -4.46 11.17
N ILE A 251 -0.04 -4.23 9.87
CA ILE A 251 0.82 -4.86 8.85
C ILE A 251 2.24 -4.30 8.89
N GLY A 252 2.40 -3.00 9.15
CA GLY A 252 3.70 -2.40 9.38
C GLY A 252 4.40 -3.00 10.59
N TYR A 253 3.70 -3.10 11.72
CA TYR A 253 4.20 -3.70 12.94
C TYR A 253 4.62 -5.17 12.72
N ALA A 254 3.74 -5.97 12.10
CA ALA A 254 4.05 -7.36 11.74
C ALA A 254 5.28 -7.48 10.80
N THR A 255 5.47 -6.51 9.89
CA THR A 255 6.67 -6.45 9.05
C THR A 255 7.94 -6.21 9.88
N GLY A 256 7.85 -5.40 10.93
CA GLY A 256 8.96 -5.14 11.85
C GLY A 256 9.31 -6.34 12.73
N GLU A 257 8.34 -7.18 13.08
CA GLU A 257 8.55 -8.41 13.82
C GLU A 257 9.24 -9.52 13.00
N MET A 258 9.22 -9.43 11.66
CA MET A 258 9.88 -10.40 10.75
C MET A 258 11.39 -10.27 10.75
#